data_0bc02f88fc3d8feb224cd00fedcff688
#
_entry.id   0bc02f88fc3d8feb224cd00fedcff688
#
_cell.length_a   1.000
_cell.length_b   1.000
_cell.length_c   1.000
_cell.angle_alpha   90.00
_cell.angle_beta   90.00
_cell.angle_gamma   90.00
#
_symmetry.space_group_name_H-M   'P 1'
#
loop_
_entity.id
_entity.type
_entity.pdbx_description
1 polymer ?
#
loop_
_entity_poly.entity_id
_entity_poly.type
_entity_poly.pdbx_seq_one_letter_code
_entity_poly.pdbx_strand_id
1 'polypeptide(L)'
;MNVKLALIYWEDAISPSYGWTDINELDNSLAECVSVGFVIEENDKTITIVSSLTGDKEITEVDGTLILNKTWIKRREDLVIPYTPDGDISKLIQSWLENKSA
;
A
#
# COMPACT_ATOMS: atom_id res chain seq x y z
N MET A 1 11.50 1.76 16.98
CA MET A 1 10.42 2.37 16.17
C MET A 1 9.67 1.27 15.43
N ASN A 2 8.38 1.44 15.29
CA ASN A 2 7.55 0.51 14.51
C ASN A 2 7.19 1.12 13.16
N VAL A 3 7.04 0.27 12.16
CA VAL A 3 6.49 0.65 10.86
C VAL A 3 5.22 -0.13 10.59
N LYS A 4 4.34 0.45 9.79
CA LYS A 4 3.08 -0.19 9.40
C LYS A 4 3.20 -0.61 7.94
N LEU A 5 2.95 -1.89 7.67
CA LEU A 5 2.83 -2.44 6.33
C LEU A 5 1.34 -2.60 6.02
N ALA A 6 0.90 -2.12 4.87
CA ALA A 6 -0.50 -2.23 4.46
C ALA A 6 -0.63 -3.03 3.17
N LEU A 7 -1.61 -3.92 3.14
CA LEU A 7 -2.09 -4.60 1.94
C LEU A 7 -3.43 -3.96 1.57
N ILE A 8 -3.50 -3.36 0.39
CA ILE A 8 -4.64 -2.53 0.01
C ILE A 8 -5.26 -3.04 -1.29
N TYR A 9 -6.56 -3.35 -1.24
CA TYR A 9 -7.39 -3.67 -2.41
C TYR A 9 -8.14 -2.40 -2.80
N TRP A 10 -7.95 -1.93 -4.03
CA TRP A 10 -8.52 -0.65 -4.47
C TRP A 10 -8.91 -0.69 -5.94
N GLU A 11 -9.72 0.27 -6.36
CA GLU A 11 -10.18 0.38 -7.74
C GLU A 11 -9.61 1.64 -8.37
N ASP A 12 -9.10 1.48 -9.60
CA ASP A 12 -8.51 2.58 -10.36
C ASP A 12 -9.31 2.84 -11.63
N ALA A 13 -9.21 4.08 -12.09
CA ALA A 13 -9.75 4.46 -13.40
C ALA A 13 -8.98 3.74 -14.50
N ILE A 14 -9.68 3.44 -15.60
CA ILE A 14 -9.05 2.86 -16.78
C ILE A 14 -9.41 3.68 -18.02
N SER A 15 -8.53 3.63 -19.03
CA SER A 15 -8.79 4.13 -20.37
C SER A 15 -8.79 2.92 -21.32
N PRO A 16 -9.93 2.24 -21.49
CA PRO A 16 -9.95 0.92 -22.10
C PRO A 16 -9.76 0.93 -23.63
N SER A 17 -9.78 2.08 -24.29
CA SER A 17 -9.68 2.14 -25.74
C SER A 17 -8.88 3.34 -26.23
N TYR A 18 -8.32 3.19 -27.43
CA TYR A 18 -7.70 4.27 -28.18
C TYR A 18 -8.65 4.70 -29.31
N GLY A 19 -8.78 6.03 -29.50
CA GLY A 19 -9.59 6.60 -30.56
C GLY A 19 -11.08 6.49 -30.32
N TRP A 20 -11.84 6.45 -31.40
CA TRP A 20 -13.30 6.45 -31.34
C TRP A 20 -13.85 5.07 -31.02
N THR A 21 -14.80 5.04 -30.09
CA THR A 21 -15.47 3.80 -29.64
C THR A 21 -16.98 3.96 -29.74
N ASP A 22 -17.69 2.94 -30.19
CA ASP A 22 -19.14 2.91 -30.21
C ASP A 22 -19.65 3.00 -28.76
N ILE A 23 -20.59 3.89 -28.52
CA ILE A 23 -21.13 4.13 -27.17
C ILE A 23 -21.77 2.86 -26.58
N ASN A 24 -22.31 1.97 -27.42
CA ASN A 24 -22.91 0.71 -26.97
C ASN A 24 -21.88 -0.35 -26.59
N GLU A 25 -20.60 -0.13 -26.92
CA GLU A 25 -19.51 -1.06 -26.64
C GLU A 25 -18.63 -0.57 -25.51
N LEU A 26 -19.02 0.50 -24.81
CA LEU A 26 -18.24 1.02 -23.69
C LEU A 26 -18.23 0.05 -22.53
N ASP A 27 -17.03 -0.24 -22.04
CA ASP A 27 -16.81 -0.97 -20.79
C ASP A 27 -16.73 0.05 -19.65
N ASN A 28 -17.62 -0.07 -18.66
CA ASN A 28 -17.68 0.84 -17.51
C ASN A 28 -17.11 0.21 -16.25
N SER A 29 -16.33 -0.86 -16.39
CA SER A 29 -15.63 -1.45 -15.24
C SER A 29 -14.39 -0.64 -14.87
N LEU A 30 -13.99 -0.75 -13.61
CA LEU A 30 -12.77 -0.16 -13.08
C LEU A 30 -11.68 -1.23 -12.98
N ALA A 31 -10.42 -0.81 -12.97
CA ALA A 31 -9.31 -1.73 -12.74
C ALA A 31 -9.27 -2.10 -11.26
N GLU A 32 -9.29 -3.39 -10.96
CA GLU A 32 -9.09 -3.89 -9.60
C GLU A 32 -7.60 -4.05 -9.34
N CYS A 33 -7.12 -3.40 -8.30
CA CYS A 33 -5.70 -3.34 -7.98
C CYS A 33 -5.44 -3.86 -6.58
N VAL A 34 -4.25 -4.44 -6.40
CA VAL A 34 -3.74 -4.83 -5.08
C VAL A 34 -2.36 -4.22 -4.93
N SER A 35 -2.16 -3.48 -3.86
CA SER A 35 -0.88 -2.85 -3.56
C SER A 35 -0.46 -3.16 -2.13
N VAL A 36 0.84 -3.29 -1.94
CA VAL A 36 1.42 -3.51 -0.62
C VAL A 36 2.57 -2.52 -0.42
N GLY A 37 2.66 -1.94 0.76
CA GLY A 37 3.74 -1.01 1.04
C GLY A 37 3.74 -0.55 2.49
N PHE A 38 4.83 0.14 2.85
CA PHE A 38 4.95 0.77 4.15
C PHE A 38 4.16 2.07 4.17
N VAL A 39 3.32 2.25 5.18
CA VAL A 39 2.52 3.46 5.36
C VAL A 39 3.43 4.55 5.92
N ILE A 40 3.60 5.62 5.16
CA ILE A 40 4.44 6.77 5.54
C ILE A 40 3.60 7.91 6.08
N GLU A 41 2.46 8.15 5.45
CA GLU A 41 1.57 9.24 5.83
C GLU A 41 0.13 8.84 5.53
N GLU A 42 -0.77 9.30 6.36
CA GLU A 42 -2.19 9.05 6.20
C GLU A 42 -3.00 10.18 6.80
N ASN A 43 -4.02 10.61 6.09
CA ASN A 43 -4.98 11.61 6.56
C ASN A 43 -6.39 11.17 6.18
N ASP A 44 -7.38 12.06 6.34
CA ASP A 44 -8.78 11.74 6.05
C ASP A 44 -9.06 11.38 4.59
N LYS A 45 -8.22 11.86 3.67
CA LYS A 45 -8.46 11.75 2.23
C LYS A 45 -7.54 10.78 1.54
N THR A 46 -6.29 10.67 2.00
CA THR A 46 -5.25 9.90 1.31
C THR A 46 -4.46 9.01 2.24
N ILE A 47 -3.88 7.98 1.67
CA ILE A 47 -2.85 7.17 2.29
C ILE A 47 -1.65 7.11 1.34
N THR A 48 -0.45 7.31 1.88
CA THR A 48 0.80 7.22 1.15
C THR A 48 1.54 5.97 1.58
N ILE A 49 1.79 5.07 0.64
CA ILE A 49 2.58 3.87 0.85
C ILE A 49 3.83 3.91 -0.02
N VAL A 50 4.88 3.24 0.43
CA VAL A 50 6.16 3.16 -0.28
C VAL A 50 6.65 1.72 -0.31
N SER A 51 7.39 1.35 -1.34
CA SER A 51 7.93 0.00 -1.48
C SER A 51 9.22 -0.20 -0.71
N SER A 52 9.98 0.87 -0.47
CA SER A 52 11.27 0.80 0.21
C SER A 52 11.48 2.01 1.10
N LEU A 53 12.17 1.79 2.19
CA LEU A 53 12.53 2.84 3.12
C LEU A 53 13.93 2.59 3.68
N THR A 54 14.59 3.66 4.09
CA THR A 54 15.92 3.59 4.68
C THR A 54 16.09 4.63 5.78
N GLY A 55 17.02 4.39 6.67
CA GLY A 55 17.35 5.25 7.79
C GLY A 55 17.98 4.45 8.90
N ASP A 56 18.67 5.09 9.80
CA ASP A 56 19.33 4.45 10.94
C ASP A 56 18.41 4.39 12.15
N LYS A 57 18.23 5.51 12.83
CA LYS A 57 17.34 5.59 14.02
C LYS A 57 15.91 5.96 13.64
N GLU A 58 15.76 6.62 12.51
CA GLU A 58 14.49 7.02 11.95
C GLU A 58 14.53 6.87 10.43
N ILE A 59 13.38 6.81 9.79
CA ILE A 59 13.28 6.73 8.34
C ILE A 59 13.62 8.10 7.76
N THR A 60 14.60 8.16 6.87
CA THR A 60 15.08 9.40 6.25
C THR A 60 14.78 9.52 4.77
N GLU A 61 14.67 8.37 4.06
CA GLU A 61 14.38 8.37 2.63
C GLU A 61 13.45 7.21 2.29
N VAL A 62 12.67 7.38 1.25
CA VAL A 62 11.72 6.39 0.74
C VAL A 62 11.80 6.32 -0.77
N ASP A 63 11.35 5.19 -1.33
CA ASP A 63 11.27 4.97 -2.77
C ASP A 63 10.00 4.19 -3.10
N GLY A 64 9.52 4.34 -4.33
CA GLY A 64 8.34 3.64 -4.81
C GLY A 64 7.06 4.16 -4.17
N THR A 65 6.88 5.46 -4.15
CA THR A 65 5.75 6.12 -3.51
C THR A 65 4.47 5.97 -4.32
N LEU A 66 3.39 5.55 -3.65
CA LEU A 66 2.05 5.51 -4.20
C LEU A 66 1.10 6.22 -3.23
N ILE A 67 0.40 7.22 -3.73
CA ILE A 67 -0.59 7.98 -2.96
C ILE A 67 -1.97 7.59 -3.45
N LEU A 68 -2.79 7.04 -2.57
CA LEU A 68 -4.13 6.58 -2.90
C LEU A 68 -5.19 7.46 -2.25
N ASN A 69 -6.24 7.75 -2.99
CA ASN A 69 -7.45 8.33 -2.45
C ASN A 69 -8.18 7.25 -1.64
N LYS A 70 -8.51 7.54 -0.39
CA LYS A 70 -9.16 6.58 0.50
C LYS A 70 -10.53 6.10 0.01
N THR A 71 -11.23 6.91 -0.78
CA THR A 71 -12.52 6.50 -1.33
C THR A 71 -12.40 5.38 -2.37
N TRP A 72 -11.21 5.16 -2.92
CA TRP A 72 -10.94 4.08 -3.88
C TRP A 72 -10.65 2.73 -3.21
N ILE A 73 -10.40 2.73 -1.90
CA ILE A 73 -9.99 1.53 -1.16
C ILE A 73 -11.23 0.70 -0.84
N LYS A 74 -11.20 -0.56 -1.26
CA LYS A 74 -12.27 -1.52 -0.99
C LYS A 74 -12.01 -2.32 0.28
N ARG A 75 -10.75 -2.68 0.50
CA ARG A 75 -10.34 -3.49 1.64
C ARG A 75 -8.89 -3.19 1.99
N ARG A 76 -8.57 -3.25 3.26
CA ARG A 76 -7.24 -2.97 3.77
C ARG A 76 -6.92 -3.89 4.95
N GLU A 77 -5.69 -4.42 4.95
CA GLU A 77 -5.14 -5.18 6.06
C GLU A 77 -3.81 -4.56 6.46
N ASP A 78 -3.62 -4.29 7.74
CA ASP A 78 -2.42 -3.67 8.26
C ASP A 78 -1.64 -4.63 9.15
N LEU A 79 -0.31 -4.55 9.06
CA LEU A 79 0.63 -5.27 9.90
C LEU A 79 1.62 -4.28 10.48
N VAL A 80 1.68 -4.17 11.80
CA VAL A 80 2.67 -3.32 12.49
C VAL A 80 3.88 -4.17 12.86
N ILE A 81 5.05 -3.76 12.39
CA ILE A 81 6.30 -4.50 12.59
C ILE A 81 7.38 -3.59 13.18
N PRO A 82 8.32 -4.13 13.97
CA PRO A 82 9.46 -3.35 14.43
C PRO A 82 10.40 -3.03 13.27
N TYR A 83 10.88 -1.80 13.24
CA TYR A 83 11.88 -1.39 12.27
C TYR A 83 13.27 -1.81 12.78
N THR A 84 13.97 -2.65 12.01
CA THR A 84 15.27 -3.22 12.39
C THR A 84 16.31 -2.92 11.31
N PRO A 85 16.92 -1.73 11.33
CA PRO A 85 17.86 -1.33 10.28
C PRO A 85 19.13 -2.18 10.23
N ASP A 86 19.44 -2.90 11.32
CA ASP A 86 20.58 -3.81 11.39
C ASP A 86 20.32 -5.16 10.70
N GLY A 87 19.13 -5.37 10.15
CA GLY A 87 18.78 -6.60 9.46
C GLY A 87 18.43 -7.77 10.38
N ASP A 88 18.23 -7.54 11.67
CA ASP A 88 17.76 -8.58 12.58
C ASP A 88 16.31 -8.93 12.30
N ILE A 89 16.12 -10.02 11.57
CA ILE A 89 14.78 -10.47 11.14
C ILE A 89 14.01 -11.25 12.23
N SER A 90 14.65 -11.58 13.35
CA SER A 90 14.00 -12.37 14.39
C SER A 90 12.77 -11.68 14.97
N LYS A 91 12.86 -10.39 15.23
CA LYS A 91 11.73 -9.59 15.71
C LYS A 91 10.64 -9.43 14.66
N LEU A 92 11.03 -9.31 13.40
CA LEU A 92 10.11 -9.24 12.28
C LEU A 92 9.29 -10.54 12.16
N ILE A 93 9.96 -11.67 12.20
CA ILE A 93 9.31 -12.99 12.14
C ILE A 93 8.35 -13.16 13.33
N GLN A 94 8.78 -12.79 14.53
CA GLN A 94 7.94 -12.88 15.73
C GLN A 94 6.69 -12.03 15.61
N SER A 95 6.83 -10.78 15.15
CA SER A 95 5.69 -9.89 14.93
C SER A 95 4.72 -10.45 13.90
N TRP A 96 5.24 -11.02 12.81
CA TRP A 96 4.40 -11.64 11.80
C TRP A 96 3.60 -12.80 12.35
N LEU A 97 4.22 -13.68 13.13
CA LEU A 97 3.56 -14.82 13.75
C LEU A 97 2.47 -14.39 14.74
N GLU A 98 2.73 -13.37 15.55
CA GLU A 98 1.77 -12.82 16.50
C GLU A 98 0.55 -12.24 15.79
N ASN A 99 0.76 -11.50 14.70
CA ASN A 99 -0.33 -10.93 13.90
C ASN A 99 -1.15 -12.00 13.19
N LYS A 100 -0.50 -13.07 12.75
CA LYS A 100 -1.17 -14.18 12.08
C LYS A 100 -2.05 -14.98 13.03
N SER A 101 -1.71 -14.99 14.31
CA SER A 101 -2.43 -15.74 15.35
C SER A 101 -3.65 -14.99 15.90
N ALA A 102 -3.74 -13.69 15.61
CA ALA A 102 -4.80 -12.83 16.11
C ALA A 102 -6.13 -13.02 15.38
#